data_f2625633293bebe28f01f4bc55ab63b4
#
_entry.id   f2625633293bebe28f01f4bc55ab63b4
#
_cell.length_a   1.000
_cell.length_b   1.000
_cell.length_c   1.000
_cell.angle_alpha   90.00
_cell.angle_beta   90.00
_cell.angle_gamma   90.00
#
_symmetry.space_group_name_H-M   'P 1'
#
loop_
_entity.id
_entity.type
_entity.pdbx_description
1 polymer ?
#
loop_
_entity_poly.entity_id
_entity_poly.type
_entity_poly.pdbx_seq_one_letter_code
_entity_poly.pdbx_strand_id
1 'polypeptide(L)'
;MLIKSYSRRSVYDAEYRGNGCTCRKVQDAEDLKSLIRCGTVGPATHIKVHRPRAVRFLWWTFDYSYSHHYMVESATTEWIRIIHYAPKKVSNILLFRGVAEIKEEVVKIENNGDTLDFVSGVFVIFRDKYPHTPRQKKYCVRKARRRLGERQYSVFHNNCDCYVSWTLIGQPISIQAMEAKGLLFFIGLVATSFIRTYRLVKWGIETARCLVSSIE
;
A
#
# COMPACT_ATOMS: atom_id res chain seq x y z
N MET A 1 26.94 -10.23 -12.46
CA MET A 1 26.14 -9.26 -13.24
C MET A 1 25.17 -8.58 -12.28
N LEU A 2 25.55 -7.38 -11.81
CA LEU A 2 24.78 -6.62 -10.83
C LEU A 2 23.63 -5.94 -11.58
N ILE A 3 22.42 -6.45 -11.41
CA ILE A 3 21.21 -5.73 -11.82
C ILE A 3 21.07 -4.57 -10.84
N LYS A 4 21.37 -3.34 -11.33
CA LYS A 4 21.12 -2.11 -10.60
C LYS A 4 19.66 -2.11 -10.14
N SER A 5 19.45 -2.16 -8.83
CA SER A 5 18.13 -1.92 -8.24
C SER A 5 17.71 -0.50 -8.64
N TYR A 6 16.88 -0.40 -9.65
CA TYR A 6 16.21 0.86 -9.98
C TYR A 6 15.40 1.25 -8.73
N SER A 7 15.85 2.32 -8.09
CA SER A 7 15.20 2.87 -6.90
C SER A 7 13.75 3.20 -7.26
N ARG A 8 12.81 2.32 -6.89
CA ARG A 8 11.35 2.56 -6.99
C ARG A 8 10.91 3.83 -6.26
N ARG A 9 11.80 4.44 -5.45
CA ARG A 9 11.56 5.72 -4.76
C ARG A 9 11.15 6.87 -5.70
N SER A 10 11.74 6.95 -6.90
CA SER A 10 11.44 8.04 -7.84
C SER A 10 10.10 7.88 -8.56
N VAL A 11 9.64 6.66 -8.78
CA VAL A 11 8.37 6.37 -9.45
C VAL A 11 7.20 6.72 -8.54
N TYR A 12 7.25 6.38 -7.25
CA TYR A 12 6.21 6.73 -6.27
C TYR A 12 6.08 8.24 -6.05
N ASP A 13 7.19 8.98 -6.05
CA ASP A 13 7.14 10.44 -5.93
C ASP A 13 6.58 11.11 -7.20
N ALA A 14 6.76 10.51 -8.38
CA ALA A 14 6.25 11.03 -9.64
C ALA A 14 4.74 10.74 -9.83
N GLU A 15 4.25 9.55 -9.44
CA GLU A 15 2.84 9.17 -9.57
C GLU A 15 1.92 10.03 -8.69
N TYR A 16 2.36 10.41 -7.50
CA TYR A 16 1.59 11.31 -6.64
C TYR A 16 1.58 12.76 -7.11
N ARG A 17 2.51 13.18 -7.98
CA ARG A 17 2.56 14.56 -8.51
C ARG A 17 1.61 14.83 -9.68
N GLY A 18 1.09 13.79 -10.34
CA GLY A 18 0.35 13.91 -11.62
C GLY A 18 -1.14 14.24 -11.53
N ASN A 19 -1.79 14.15 -10.34
CA ASN A 19 -3.26 14.25 -10.21
C ASN A 19 -3.72 15.18 -9.09
N GLY A 20 -3.11 16.36 -8.92
CA GLY A 20 -3.40 17.26 -7.79
C GLY A 20 -3.05 16.63 -6.43
N CYS A 21 -2.10 15.70 -6.44
CA CYS A 21 -1.59 15.02 -5.27
C CYS A 21 -0.13 15.38 -5.06
N THR A 22 0.19 15.91 -3.90
CA THR A 22 1.57 16.16 -3.48
C THR A 22 1.86 15.38 -2.21
N CYS A 23 3.12 14.98 -2.04
CA CYS A 23 3.57 14.38 -0.80
C CYS A 23 4.78 15.13 -0.26
N ARG A 24 4.83 15.32 1.05
CA ARG A 24 5.98 15.85 1.77
C ARG A 24 6.60 14.73 2.60
N LYS A 25 7.86 14.42 2.36
CA LYS A 25 8.62 13.52 3.22
C LYS A 25 8.87 14.22 4.56
N VAL A 26 8.61 13.52 5.64
CA VAL A 26 8.96 13.90 7.02
C VAL A 26 10.33 13.32 7.29
N GLN A 27 11.29 14.17 7.67
CA GLN A 27 12.69 13.76 7.83
C GLN A 27 12.91 12.97 9.13
N ASP A 28 12.35 13.49 10.23
CA ASP A 28 12.52 12.95 11.57
C ASP A 28 11.37 13.37 12.50
N ALA A 29 11.52 13.07 13.79
CA ALA A 29 10.54 13.41 14.80
C ALA A 29 10.37 14.93 14.96
N GLU A 30 11.45 15.70 14.88
CA GLU A 30 11.38 17.17 15.03
C GLU A 30 10.69 17.84 13.85
N ASP A 31 10.93 17.36 12.63
CA ASP A 31 10.20 17.83 11.45
C ASP A 31 8.69 17.53 11.59
N LEU A 32 8.31 16.33 12.09
CA LEU A 32 6.91 16.00 12.36
C LEU A 32 6.30 16.93 13.40
N LYS A 33 7.00 17.20 14.50
CA LYS A 33 6.54 18.16 15.54
C LYS A 33 6.38 19.59 14.97
N SER A 34 7.30 20.01 14.10
CA SER A 34 7.20 21.29 13.40
C SER A 34 5.94 21.37 12.55
N LEU A 35 5.62 20.29 11.78
CA LEU A 35 4.41 20.19 10.99
C LEU A 35 3.12 20.20 11.82
N ILE A 36 3.18 19.67 13.02
CA ILE A 36 2.06 19.73 13.98
C ILE A 36 1.89 21.13 14.53
N ARG A 37 2.99 21.80 14.95
CA ARG A 37 2.94 23.17 15.47
C ARG A 37 2.38 24.17 14.45
N CYS A 38 2.74 24.02 13.19
CA CYS A 38 2.23 24.90 12.11
C CYS A 38 0.83 24.49 11.61
N GLY A 39 0.22 23.45 12.16
CA GLY A 39 -1.12 22.98 11.78
C GLY A 39 -1.21 22.22 10.46
N THR A 40 -0.07 21.89 9.83
CA THR A 40 -0.04 21.06 8.62
C THR A 40 -0.42 19.62 8.91
N VAL A 41 0.02 19.08 10.05
CA VAL A 41 -0.39 17.76 10.54
C VAL A 41 -1.36 17.93 11.69
N GLY A 42 -2.54 17.35 11.58
CA GLY A 42 -3.61 17.41 12.55
C GLY A 42 -4.80 16.55 12.11
N PRO A 43 -6.02 16.81 12.63
CA PRO A 43 -7.20 16.03 12.30
C PRO A 43 -7.42 15.91 10.79
N ALA A 44 -7.74 14.68 10.33
CA ALA A 44 -7.97 14.32 8.94
C ALA A 44 -6.73 14.51 8.02
N THR A 45 -5.52 14.47 8.59
CA THR A 45 -4.29 14.38 7.80
C THR A 45 -4.04 12.94 7.38
N HIS A 46 -3.61 12.74 6.13
CA HIS A 46 -3.21 11.45 5.59
C HIS A 46 -1.69 11.26 5.73
N ILE A 47 -1.28 10.26 6.50
CA ILE A 47 0.12 9.85 6.62
C ILE A 47 0.32 8.51 5.90
N LYS A 48 1.37 8.43 5.10
CA LYS A 48 1.86 7.21 4.45
C LYS A 48 3.22 6.84 5.03
N VAL A 49 3.39 5.60 5.45
CA VAL A 49 4.67 5.07 5.93
C VAL A 49 5.12 3.94 5.01
N HIS A 50 6.33 4.08 4.48
CA HIS A 50 6.93 3.06 3.64
C HIS A 50 7.40 1.88 4.48
N ARG A 51 7.08 0.66 4.04
CA ARG A 51 7.42 -0.61 4.70
C ARG A 51 8.23 -1.48 3.75
N PRO A 52 9.57 -1.39 3.79
CA PRO A 52 10.41 -2.30 3.02
C PRO A 52 10.25 -3.71 3.57
N ARG A 53 10.11 -4.68 2.69
CA ARG A 53 10.11 -6.11 3.03
C ARG A 53 10.85 -6.88 1.97
N ALA A 54 11.63 -7.86 2.41
CA ALA A 54 12.22 -8.87 1.55
C ALA A 54 11.45 -10.18 1.73
N VAL A 55 10.96 -10.75 0.66
CA VAL A 55 10.36 -12.09 0.65
C VAL A 55 11.34 -13.04 0.00
N ARG A 56 11.79 -14.05 0.76
CA ARG A 56 12.66 -15.11 0.25
C ARG A 56 11.82 -16.28 -0.24
N PHE A 57 11.99 -16.62 -1.51
CA PHE A 57 11.37 -17.78 -2.13
C PHE A 57 12.45 -18.64 -2.77
N LEU A 58 12.71 -19.85 -2.23
CA LEU A 58 13.83 -20.71 -2.61
C LEU A 58 15.15 -19.95 -2.48
N TRP A 59 15.90 -19.78 -3.61
CA TRP A 59 17.16 -19.02 -3.69
C TRP A 59 17.00 -17.59 -4.18
N TRP A 60 15.77 -17.13 -4.44
CA TRP A 60 15.47 -15.77 -4.88
C TRP A 60 14.98 -14.93 -3.72
N THR A 61 15.51 -13.71 -3.61
CA THR A 61 14.99 -12.70 -2.69
C THR A 61 14.28 -11.63 -3.50
N PHE A 62 13.01 -11.45 -3.24
CA PHE A 62 12.20 -10.41 -3.86
C PHE A 62 12.02 -9.28 -2.85
N ASP A 63 12.46 -8.09 -3.22
CA ASP A 63 12.16 -6.89 -2.44
C ASP A 63 10.70 -6.51 -2.67
N TYR A 64 9.87 -6.80 -1.68
CA TYR A 64 8.49 -6.39 -1.66
C TYR A 64 8.33 -5.23 -0.69
N SER A 65 8.05 -4.05 -1.21
CA SER A 65 7.73 -2.89 -0.39
C SER A 65 6.25 -2.55 -0.51
N TYR A 66 5.63 -2.22 0.60
CA TYR A 66 4.27 -1.70 0.61
C TYR A 66 4.23 -0.42 1.44
N SER A 67 3.21 0.40 1.24
CA SER A 67 2.99 1.56 2.08
C SER A 67 1.82 1.32 3.01
N HIS A 68 1.97 1.67 4.27
CA HIS A 68 0.89 1.67 5.23
C HIS A 68 0.31 3.07 5.35
N HIS A 69 -1.01 3.18 5.37
CA HIS A 69 -1.71 4.45 5.33
C HIS A 69 -2.49 4.66 6.62
N TYR A 70 -2.34 5.84 7.21
CA TYR A 70 -2.99 6.28 8.43
C TYR A 70 -3.80 7.54 8.21
N MET A 71 -4.92 7.66 8.88
CA MET A 71 -5.61 8.93 9.06
C MET A 71 -5.34 9.45 10.46
N VAL A 72 -4.84 10.67 10.57
CA VAL A 72 -4.64 11.34 11.85
C VAL A 72 -6.02 11.77 12.40
N GLU A 73 -6.34 11.36 13.61
CA GLU A 73 -7.51 11.81 14.36
C GLU A 73 -7.22 13.09 15.12
N SER A 74 -6.08 13.10 15.83
CA SER A 74 -5.58 14.25 16.58
C SER A 74 -4.07 14.15 16.74
N ALA A 75 -3.40 15.27 16.96
CA ALA A 75 -1.97 15.33 17.14
C ALA A 75 -1.57 16.39 18.16
N THR A 76 -0.53 16.09 18.93
CA THR A 76 0.23 17.02 19.76
C THR A 76 1.71 16.86 19.42
N THR A 77 2.58 17.68 19.97
CA THR A 77 4.03 17.53 19.78
C THR A 77 4.64 16.29 20.46
N GLU A 78 3.89 15.59 21.29
CA GLU A 78 4.34 14.40 22.00
C GLU A 78 3.83 13.11 21.34
N TRP A 79 2.62 13.14 20.83
CA TRP A 79 1.94 11.97 20.25
C TRP A 79 1.02 12.35 19.11
N ILE A 80 0.75 11.36 18.27
CA ILE A 80 -0.32 11.39 17.28
C ILE A 80 -1.30 10.25 17.56
N ARG A 81 -2.59 10.52 17.41
CA ARG A 81 -3.65 9.51 17.42
C ARG A 81 -4.06 9.25 15.99
N ILE A 82 -3.97 8.00 15.58
CA ILE A 82 -4.23 7.54 14.22
C ILE A 82 -5.34 6.52 14.19
N ILE A 83 -6.07 6.46 13.07
CA ILE A 83 -7.03 5.40 12.77
C ILE A 83 -6.60 4.72 11.48
N HIS A 84 -6.48 3.40 11.52
CA HIS A 84 -5.99 2.63 10.39
C HIS A 84 -6.42 1.16 10.45
N TYR A 85 -6.26 0.43 9.34
CA TYR A 85 -6.29 -1.02 9.36
C TYR A 85 -5.03 -1.57 10.01
N ALA A 86 -5.12 -2.12 11.22
CA ALA A 86 -4.02 -2.77 11.93
C ALA A 86 -4.00 -4.28 11.66
N PRO A 87 -2.93 -4.86 11.12
CA PRO A 87 -2.82 -6.30 10.94
C PRO A 87 -2.67 -6.99 12.29
N LYS A 88 -3.45 -8.05 12.56
CA LYS A 88 -3.35 -8.82 13.81
C LYS A 88 -2.08 -9.68 13.89
N LYS A 89 -1.57 -10.16 12.77
CA LYS A 89 -0.27 -10.86 12.62
C LYS A 89 0.23 -10.71 11.19
N VAL A 90 1.51 -10.46 11.05
CA VAL A 90 2.19 -10.24 9.76
C VAL A 90 2.29 -11.52 8.91
N SER A 91 2.12 -12.71 9.51
CA SER A 91 2.34 -14.00 8.86
C SER A 91 1.32 -14.39 7.77
N ASN A 92 0.19 -13.70 7.66
CA ASN A 92 -0.89 -14.11 6.75
C ASN A 92 -1.06 -13.21 5.51
N ILE A 93 -0.07 -12.39 5.18
CA ILE A 93 -0.10 -11.49 3.99
C ILE A 93 -0.16 -12.29 2.68
N LEU A 94 0.34 -13.53 2.66
CA LEU A 94 0.33 -14.41 1.48
C LEU A 94 -1.08 -14.82 1.01
N LEU A 95 -2.10 -14.70 1.84
CA LEU A 95 -3.46 -15.13 1.48
C LEU A 95 -4.36 -14.00 0.96
N PHE A 96 -3.83 -12.79 0.69
CA PHE A 96 -4.58 -11.63 0.17
C PHE A 96 -5.86 -11.27 0.98
N ARG A 97 -6.16 -12.01 2.01
CA ARG A 97 -7.23 -11.82 3.00
C ARG A 97 -6.59 -11.92 4.38
N GLY A 98 -6.19 -10.78 4.92
CA GLY A 98 -5.62 -10.71 6.25
C GLY A 98 -6.70 -10.49 7.31
N VAL A 99 -6.45 -10.99 8.52
CA VAL A 99 -7.22 -10.57 9.69
C VAL A 99 -6.64 -9.21 10.12
N ALA A 100 -7.11 -8.14 9.49
CA ALA A 100 -6.83 -6.77 9.91
C ALA A 100 -8.13 -6.13 10.42
N GLU A 101 -7.99 -5.24 11.38
CA GLU A 101 -9.10 -4.56 12.02
C GLU A 101 -8.84 -3.05 12.00
N ILE A 102 -9.86 -2.25 11.76
CA ILE A 102 -9.74 -0.80 11.88
C ILE A 102 -9.64 -0.46 13.36
N LYS A 103 -8.51 0.11 13.76
CA LYS A 103 -8.20 0.48 15.13
C LYS A 103 -7.80 1.94 15.26
N GLU A 104 -8.03 2.46 16.45
CA GLU A 104 -7.40 3.66 16.95
C GLU A 104 -6.12 3.29 17.69
N GLU A 105 -5.06 4.04 17.44
CA GLU A 105 -3.76 3.84 18.07
C GLU A 105 -3.16 5.21 18.43
N VAL A 106 -2.55 5.29 19.62
CA VAL A 106 -1.77 6.47 20.05
C VAL A 106 -0.30 6.15 19.91
N VAL A 107 0.40 6.92 19.09
CA VAL A 107 1.81 6.75 18.78
C VAL A 107 2.60 7.91 19.35
N LYS A 108 3.57 7.62 20.23
CA LYS A 108 4.53 8.63 20.71
C LYS A 108 5.50 8.97 19.60
N ILE A 109 5.76 10.26 19.37
CA ILE A 109 6.61 10.70 18.26
C ILE A 109 8.07 10.31 18.47
N GLU A 110 8.57 10.44 19.70
CA GLU A 110 9.97 10.09 20.04
C GLU A 110 10.23 8.59 20.12
N ASN A 111 9.24 7.83 20.57
CA ASN A 111 9.36 6.39 20.74
C ASN A 111 8.22 5.69 19.97
N ASN A 112 8.30 5.80 18.66
CA ASN A 112 7.22 5.44 17.74
C ASN A 112 7.27 3.97 17.28
N GLY A 113 8.30 3.22 17.66
CA GLY A 113 8.50 1.84 17.20
C GLY A 113 8.50 1.75 15.66
N ASP A 114 7.83 0.71 15.16
CA ASP A 114 7.68 0.55 13.70
C ASP A 114 6.57 1.44 13.09
N THR A 115 5.74 2.12 13.89
CA THR A 115 4.55 2.81 13.37
C THR A 115 4.93 4.05 12.54
N LEU A 116 5.96 4.82 12.96
CA LEU A 116 6.49 5.97 12.25
C LEU A 116 7.96 5.75 11.91
N ASP A 117 8.25 4.85 10.99
CA ASP A 117 9.61 4.56 10.54
C ASP A 117 10.14 5.67 9.62
N PHE A 118 10.79 6.68 10.21
CA PHE A 118 11.38 7.80 9.45
C PHE A 118 12.54 7.34 8.55
N VAL A 119 13.25 6.27 8.91
CA VAL A 119 14.36 5.74 8.09
C VAL A 119 13.82 5.17 6.78
N SER A 120 12.80 4.33 6.86
CA SER A 120 12.15 3.78 5.67
C SER A 120 11.34 4.83 4.91
N GLY A 121 10.78 5.81 5.59
CA GLY A 121 10.13 7.00 5.06
C GLY A 121 8.70 7.17 5.53
N VAL A 122 8.47 8.35 6.11
CA VAL A 122 7.15 8.86 6.51
C VAL A 122 6.79 10.02 5.60
N PHE A 123 5.56 10.04 5.09
CA PHE A 123 5.10 11.07 4.15
C PHE A 123 3.73 11.60 4.56
N VAL A 124 3.57 12.91 4.50
CA VAL A 124 2.26 13.56 4.58
C VAL A 124 1.72 13.71 3.16
N ILE A 125 0.51 13.24 2.93
CA ILE A 125 -0.13 13.26 1.62
C ILE A 125 -1.15 14.40 1.58
N PHE A 126 -1.06 15.21 0.53
CA PHE A 126 -1.99 16.30 0.23
C PHE A 126 -2.70 16.02 -1.09
N ARG A 127 -4.01 16.26 -1.14
CA ARG A 127 -4.81 16.23 -2.38
C ARG A 127 -5.77 17.40 -2.36
N ASP A 128 -6.04 17.98 -3.50
CA ASP A 128 -6.96 19.12 -3.63
C ASP A 128 -8.35 18.85 -3.06
N LYS A 129 -8.79 17.58 -3.15
CA LYS A 129 -10.10 17.14 -2.63
C LYS A 129 -10.12 16.82 -1.14
N TYR A 130 -9.00 16.95 -0.43
CA TYR A 130 -8.96 16.67 1.01
C TYR A 130 -9.65 17.77 1.82
N PRO A 131 -10.10 17.48 3.04
CA PRO A 131 -10.81 18.43 3.87
C PRO A 131 -9.91 19.60 4.29
N HIS A 132 -10.34 20.83 3.99
CA HIS A 132 -9.59 22.04 4.31
C HIS A 132 -10.17 22.77 5.53
N THR A 133 -11.50 22.74 5.71
CA THR A 133 -12.15 23.45 6.82
C THR A 133 -12.21 22.60 8.08
N PRO A 134 -12.22 23.21 9.29
CA PRO A 134 -12.39 22.49 10.55
C PRO A 134 -13.64 21.62 10.59
N ARG A 135 -14.74 22.09 9.99
CA ARG A 135 -16.01 21.35 9.90
C ARG A 135 -15.85 20.07 9.05
N GLN A 136 -15.21 20.17 7.90
CA GLN A 136 -14.93 19.02 7.04
C GLN A 136 -13.98 18.01 7.73
N LYS A 137 -12.91 18.50 8.36
CA LYS A 137 -11.97 17.66 9.11
C LYS A 137 -12.68 16.90 10.23
N LYS A 138 -13.52 17.59 11.04
CA LYS A 138 -14.34 16.96 12.09
C LYS A 138 -15.32 15.92 11.53
N TYR A 139 -15.90 16.16 10.36
CA TYR A 139 -16.76 15.20 9.68
C TYR A 139 -15.99 13.94 9.28
N CYS A 140 -14.79 14.08 8.67
CA CYS A 140 -13.93 12.95 8.27
C CYS A 140 -13.51 12.10 9.48
N VAL A 141 -13.10 12.72 10.59
CA VAL A 141 -12.79 12.00 11.83
C VAL A 141 -13.99 11.19 12.33
N ARG A 142 -15.19 11.79 12.40
CA ARG A 142 -16.41 11.06 12.79
C ARG A 142 -16.73 9.91 11.83
N LYS A 143 -16.53 10.12 10.54
CA LYS A 143 -16.73 9.10 9.50
C LYS A 143 -15.77 7.92 9.69
N ALA A 144 -14.49 8.20 9.98
CA ALA A 144 -13.50 7.18 10.28
C ALA A 144 -13.87 6.33 11.49
N ARG A 145 -14.28 6.98 12.58
CA ARG A 145 -14.66 6.30 13.82
C ARG A 145 -15.85 5.35 13.67
N ARG A 146 -16.76 5.60 12.73
CA ARG A 146 -17.90 4.69 12.47
C ARG A 146 -17.51 3.32 11.98
N ARG A 147 -16.28 3.16 11.48
CA ARG A 147 -15.75 1.88 10.99
C ARG A 147 -14.76 1.24 11.95
N LEU A 148 -14.58 1.77 13.16
CA LEU A 148 -13.77 1.11 14.19
C LEU A 148 -14.30 -0.30 14.46
N GLY A 149 -13.38 -1.27 14.56
CA GLY A 149 -13.70 -2.68 14.75
C GLY A 149 -14.03 -3.44 13.47
N GLU A 150 -14.11 -2.78 12.32
CA GLU A 150 -14.33 -3.45 11.03
C GLU A 150 -13.17 -4.39 10.68
N ARG A 151 -13.52 -5.62 10.22
CA ARG A 151 -12.57 -6.70 9.89
C ARG A 151 -12.63 -7.16 8.43
N GLN A 152 -13.19 -6.34 7.54
CA GLN A 152 -13.38 -6.66 6.13
C GLN A 152 -12.18 -6.26 5.28
N TYR A 153 -10.96 -6.53 5.75
CA TYR A 153 -9.74 -6.18 5.02
C TYR A 153 -9.62 -6.98 3.72
N SER A 154 -9.30 -6.29 2.65
CA SER A 154 -8.98 -6.87 1.34
C SER A 154 -7.88 -6.05 0.67
N VAL A 155 -6.79 -6.67 0.28
CA VAL A 155 -5.67 -6.00 -0.41
C VAL A 155 -6.15 -5.25 -1.67
N PHE A 156 -7.14 -5.79 -2.38
CA PHE A 156 -7.59 -5.25 -3.67
C PHE A 156 -8.75 -4.27 -3.60
N HIS A 157 -9.54 -4.29 -2.52
CA HIS A 157 -10.81 -3.55 -2.49
C HIS A 157 -11.04 -2.75 -1.21
N ASN A 158 -10.41 -3.15 -0.08
CA ASN A 158 -10.64 -2.53 1.22
C ASN A 158 -9.38 -2.58 2.09
N ASN A 159 -8.30 -2.01 1.58
CA ASN A 159 -7.02 -1.89 2.28
C ASN A 159 -6.92 -0.56 3.05
N CYS A 160 -5.77 -0.32 3.69
CA CYS A 160 -5.53 0.89 4.47
C CYS A 160 -5.62 2.18 3.63
N ASP A 161 -5.16 2.17 2.37
CA ASP A 161 -5.25 3.31 1.46
C ASP A 161 -6.70 3.56 1.01
N CYS A 162 -7.45 2.51 0.66
CA CYS A 162 -8.89 2.58 0.37
C CYS A 162 -9.67 3.17 1.55
N TYR A 163 -9.36 2.74 2.77
CA TYR A 163 -10.03 3.24 3.97
C TYR A 163 -9.77 4.72 4.20
N VAL A 164 -8.50 5.15 4.12
CA VAL A 164 -8.14 6.56 4.32
C VAL A 164 -8.74 7.44 3.23
N SER A 165 -8.61 7.05 1.96
CA SER A 165 -9.17 7.82 0.84
C SER A 165 -10.70 7.90 0.90
N TRP A 166 -11.40 6.78 1.21
CA TRP A 166 -12.85 6.80 1.45
C TRP A 166 -13.22 7.74 2.60
N THR A 167 -12.44 7.75 3.67
CA THR A 167 -12.72 8.63 4.81
C THR A 167 -12.61 10.10 4.43
N LEU A 168 -11.56 10.47 3.69
CA LEU A 168 -11.23 11.87 3.39
C LEU A 168 -12.04 12.43 2.20
N ILE A 169 -12.25 11.65 1.14
CA ILE A 169 -12.90 12.11 -0.10
C ILE A 169 -14.17 11.34 -0.49
N GLY A 170 -14.56 10.34 0.29
CA GLY A 170 -15.76 9.53 0.00
C GLY A 170 -15.55 8.41 -1.04
N GLN A 171 -14.36 8.28 -1.61
CA GLN A 171 -14.05 7.30 -2.65
C GLN A 171 -12.93 6.35 -2.17
N PRO A 172 -13.12 5.02 -2.21
CA PRO A 172 -12.09 4.05 -1.83
C PRO A 172 -11.08 3.88 -2.97
N ILE A 173 -10.08 4.74 -3.03
CA ILE A 173 -9.02 4.70 -4.05
C ILE A 173 -7.76 4.12 -3.42
N SER A 174 -7.13 3.16 -4.09
CA SER A 174 -5.82 2.63 -3.70
C SER A 174 -4.94 2.37 -4.91
N ILE A 175 -3.83 3.07 -4.97
CA ILE A 175 -2.81 2.88 -6.01
C ILE A 175 -2.17 1.51 -5.86
N GLN A 176 -1.85 1.08 -4.64
CA GLN A 176 -1.28 -0.24 -4.36
C GLN A 176 -2.21 -1.38 -4.84
N ALA A 177 -3.53 -1.24 -4.68
CA ALA A 177 -4.48 -2.22 -5.18
C ALA A 177 -4.51 -2.27 -6.71
N MET A 178 -4.38 -1.13 -7.37
CA MET A 178 -4.31 -1.04 -8.83
C MET A 178 -3.03 -1.69 -9.37
N GLU A 179 -1.88 -1.42 -8.77
CA GLU A 179 -0.59 -2.04 -9.11
C GLU A 179 -0.62 -3.56 -8.92
N ALA A 180 -1.14 -4.03 -7.77
CA ALA A 180 -1.25 -5.45 -7.49
C ALA A 180 -2.16 -6.17 -8.51
N LYS A 181 -3.27 -5.55 -8.92
CA LYS A 181 -4.15 -6.08 -9.98
C LYS A 181 -3.43 -6.14 -11.33
N GLY A 182 -2.69 -5.07 -11.69
CA GLY A 182 -1.90 -5.03 -12.91
C GLY A 182 -0.84 -6.13 -12.97
N LEU A 183 -0.14 -6.36 -11.87
CA LEU A 183 0.85 -7.42 -11.76
C LEU A 183 0.21 -8.81 -11.90
N LEU A 184 -0.91 -9.07 -11.24
CA LEU A 184 -1.62 -10.36 -11.37
C LEU A 184 -2.13 -10.59 -12.78
N PHE A 185 -2.65 -9.55 -13.44
CA PHE A 185 -3.06 -9.63 -14.84
C PHE A 185 -1.88 -9.99 -15.75
N PHE A 186 -0.72 -9.34 -15.56
CA PHE A 186 0.49 -9.64 -16.33
C PHE A 186 0.99 -11.08 -16.11
N ILE A 187 1.03 -11.55 -14.86
CA ILE A 187 1.38 -12.93 -14.53
C ILE A 187 0.41 -13.91 -15.21
N GLY A 188 -0.88 -13.62 -15.20
CA GLY A 188 -1.90 -14.41 -15.89
C GLY A 188 -1.66 -14.50 -17.41
N LEU A 189 -1.31 -13.39 -18.05
CA LEU A 189 -0.97 -13.35 -19.48
C LEU A 189 0.26 -14.22 -19.80
N VAL A 190 1.33 -14.10 -19.00
CA VAL A 190 2.55 -14.89 -19.17
C VAL A 190 2.24 -16.38 -18.99
N ALA A 191 1.53 -16.75 -17.93
CA ALA A 191 1.17 -18.14 -17.67
C ALA A 191 0.31 -18.75 -18.79
N THR A 192 -0.69 -18.02 -19.28
CA THR A 192 -1.54 -18.49 -20.41
C THR A 192 -0.76 -18.63 -21.70
N SER A 193 0.18 -17.73 -22.00
CA SER A 193 1.08 -17.83 -23.14
C SER A 193 1.96 -19.05 -23.05
N PHE A 194 2.52 -19.33 -21.87
CA PHE A 194 3.37 -20.51 -21.64
C PHE A 194 2.57 -21.81 -21.82
N ILE A 195 1.35 -21.89 -21.28
CA ILE A 195 0.47 -23.06 -21.44
C ILE A 195 0.11 -23.29 -22.90
N ARG A 196 -0.19 -22.22 -23.65
CA ARG A 196 -0.50 -22.31 -25.09
C ARG A 196 0.70 -22.84 -25.88
N THR A 197 1.88 -22.29 -25.64
CA THR A 197 3.13 -22.75 -26.30
C THR A 197 3.42 -24.20 -25.98
N TYR A 198 3.31 -24.61 -24.71
CA TYR A 198 3.49 -25.99 -24.30
C TYR A 198 2.53 -26.95 -25.02
N ARG A 199 1.23 -26.58 -25.12
CA ARG A 199 0.23 -27.38 -25.82
C ARG A 199 0.53 -27.54 -27.30
N LEU A 200 0.98 -26.46 -27.97
CA LEU A 200 1.36 -26.49 -29.38
C LEU A 200 2.56 -27.41 -29.63
N VAL A 201 3.60 -27.28 -28.80
CA VAL A 201 4.78 -28.14 -28.87
C VAL A 201 4.41 -29.62 -28.65
N LYS A 202 3.61 -29.91 -27.62
CA LYS A 202 3.14 -31.27 -27.33
C LYS A 202 2.33 -31.84 -28.51
N TRP A 203 1.41 -31.08 -29.05
CA TRP A 203 0.62 -31.49 -30.23
C TRP A 203 1.51 -31.74 -31.45
N GLY A 204 2.50 -30.89 -31.71
CA GLY A 204 3.45 -31.08 -32.81
C GLY A 204 4.27 -32.38 -32.66
N ILE A 205 4.73 -32.70 -31.45
CA ILE A 205 5.44 -33.93 -31.14
C ILE A 205 4.54 -35.17 -31.36
N GLU A 206 3.31 -35.14 -30.89
CA GLU A 206 2.34 -36.22 -31.06
C GLU A 206 2.01 -36.46 -32.54
N THR A 207 1.79 -35.39 -33.31
CA THR A 207 1.56 -35.45 -34.75
C THR A 207 2.74 -36.03 -35.50
N ALA A 208 3.98 -35.60 -35.18
CA ALA A 208 5.18 -36.15 -35.77
C ALA A 208 5.36 -37.64 -35.48
N ARG A 209 5.07 -38.10 -34.26
CA ARG A 209 5.09 -39.53 -33.89
C ARG A 209 4.09 -40.36 -34.71
N CYS A 210 2.87 -39.86 -34.88
CA CYS A 210 1.84 -40.53 -35.66
C CYS A 210 2.28 -40.66 -37.14
N LEU A 211 2.93 -39.63 -37.72
CA LEU A 211 3.42 -39.67 -39.10
C LEU A 211 4.53 -40.69 -39.27
N VAL A 212 5.48 -40.77 -38.31
CA VAL A 212 6.56 -41.76 -38.37
C VAL A 212 6.03 -43.18 -38.27
N SER A 213 5.08 -43.44 -37.37
CA SER A 213 4.46 -44.77 -37.23
C SER A 213 3.57 -45.20 -38.41
N SER A 214 3.24 -44.31 -39.33
CA SER A 214 2.46 -44.59 -40.54
C SER A 214 3.33 -44.93 -41.76
N ILE A 215 4.66 -44.82 -41.63
CA ILE A 215 5.64 -45.08 -42.68
C ILE A 215 6.32 -46.43 -42.48
N GLU A 216 6.25 -47.03 -41.29
CA GLU A 216 6.66 -48.41 -41.00
C GLU A 216 5.51 -49.38 -41.29
#